data_42ba83fefa4458c50a8bb8d338726ea4
#
_entry.id   42ba83fefa4458c50a8bb8d338726ea4
#
_cell.length_a   1.000
_cell.length_b   1.000
_cell.length_c   1.000
_cell.angle_alpha   90.00
_cell.angle_beta   90.00
_cell.angle_gamma   90.00
#
_symmetry.space_group_name_H-M   'P 1'
#
loop_
_entity.id
_entity.type
_entity.pdbx_description
1 polymer ?
#
loop_
_entity_poly.entity_id
_entity_poly.type
_entity_poly.pdbx_seq_one_letter_code
_entity_poly.pdbx_strand_id
1 'polypeptide(L)'
;TSRKDFIMQIKKAHALHGEINIPGDKSISHRAIMFGSLSNGTTEITNFLEGADCLSTISCFQEMGIEIEREKSRVLVHGKGLHGLKEPQHILDAGNSGTTTRLISGILAGNPFVSQLDGDDSLRTRPMKRIMEPLRLMQADIESLKDNNCVPLKITGHELHAIDYTSKVASAQIKSCILLAGLYADGITSVTEPVLSRNHTELMLRSFGAKVTSEGTTATIAPDPVLNGQKVEVPGDISSAAYFIAAALLTPGSEVLIRNVGVNPTRDGILKVAKAMGGSIERLNPRTASGEPVCDLLVKGSSLHGTMVEGELIPTLIDEIPVIAVMAAFAEGITIIRDAAELKVKETDRILTVTENLKLLGCDVTPTDDGMIIHGGNTLHSAAIDAGLDHRIAMSFAIAALNIDGGIELEHSEIAEVSYPDFYKDLQKLYI
;
A
#
# COMPACT_ATOMS: atom_id res chain seq x y z
N THR A 1 6.65 16.03 -26.26
CA THR A 1 6.73 14.58 -26.40
C THR A 1 5.32 14.05 -26.56
N SER A 2 5.05 13.42 -27.69
CA SER A 2 3.69 13.02 -28.11
C SER A 2 3.18 11.86 -27.26
N ARG A 3 1.87 11.86 -26.98
CA ARG A 3 1.11 10.84 -26.24
C ARG A 3 1.24 9.37 -26.74
N LYS A 4 2.08 9.11 -27.77
CA LYS A 4 2.24 7.78 -28.37
C LYS A 4 3.30 6.89 -27.71
N ASP A 5 4.04 7.38 -26.74
CA ASP A 5 5.24 6.69 -26.24
C ASP A 5 4.99 5.74 -25.05
N PHE A 6 3.76 5.63 -24.56
CA PHE A 6 3.44 4.86 -23.36
C PHE A 6 2.35 3.80 -23.52
N ILE A 7 2.19 3.30 -24.75
CA ILE A 7 1.30 2.18 -25.04
C ILE A 7 2.13 0.90 -25.08
N MET A 8 1.77 -0.06 -24.23
CA MET A 8 2.41 -1.37 -24.19
C MET A 8 1.47 -2.45 -24.69
N GLN A 9 1.95 -3.28 -25.62
CA GLN A 9 1.26 -4.51 -26.01
C GLN A 9 1.63 -5.63 -25.02
N ILE A 10 0.62 -6.19 -24.36
CA ILE A 10 0.78 -7.34 -23.48
C ILE A 10 0.11 -8.53 -24.13
N LYS A 11 0.92 -9.56 -24.41
CA LYS A 11 0.49 -10.75 -25.15
C LYS A 11 -0.06 -11.82 -24.20
N LYS A 12 -0.93 -12.66 -24.76
CA LYS A 12 -1.36 -13.89 -24.11
C LYS A 12 -0.16 -14.78 -23.78
N ALA A 13 -0.16 -15.39 -22.59
CA ALA A 13 0.82 -16.38 -22.17
C ALA A 13 0.27 -17.81 -22.37
N HIS A 14 1.17 -18.77 -22.61
CA HIS A 14 0.77 -20.20 -22.66
C HIS A 14 0.75 -20.81 -21.26
N ALA A 15 1.82 -20.61 -20.51
CA ALA A 15 1.96 -21.01 -19.12
C ALA A 15 3.03 -20.12 -18.46
N LEU A 16 3.03 -20.08 -17.15
CA LEU A 16 4.02 -19.35 -16.37
C LEU A 16 4.77 -20.32 -15.48
N HIS A 17 6.11 -20.28 -15.54
CA HIS A 17 6.97 -21.11 -14.71
C HIS A 17 8.16 -20.33 -14.19
N GLY A 18 8.64 -20.72 -13.04
CA GLY A 18 9.85 -20.19 -12.44
C GLY A 18 9.67 -19.62 -11.05
N GLU A 19 10.63 -18.81 -10.68
CA GLU A 19 10.70 -18.16 -9.38
C GLU A 19 10.76 -16.65 -9.55
N ILE A 20 10.17 -15.94 -8.59
CA ILE A 20 10.21 -14.50 -8.55
C ILE A 20 10.42 -14.01 -7.12
N ASN A 21 11.29 -13.01 -6.97
CA ASN A 21 11.46 -12.26 -5.74
C ASN A 21 10.62 -11.01 -5.78
N ILE A 22 9.79 -10.83 -4.78
CA ILE A 22 8.88 -9.69 -4.71
C ILE A 22 9.61 -8.48 -4.13
N PRO A 23 9.44 -7.28 -4.71
CA PRO A 23 9.96 -6.05 -4.14
C PRO A 23 9.50 -5.83 -2.71
N GLY A 24 10.30 -5.09 -1.95
CA GLY A 24 10.01 -4.79 -0.56
C GLY A 24 8.65 -4.13 -0.36
N ASP A 25 8.00 -4.44 0.76
CA ASP A 25 6.71 -3.89 1.15
C ASP A 25 6.76 -2.36 1.23
N LYS A 26 5.85 -1.69 0.54
CA LYS A 26 5.77 -0.23 0.50
C LYS A 26 5.51 0.36 1.89
N SER A 27 4.54 -0.17 2.59
CA SER A 27 4.14 0.32 3.92
C SER A 27 5.27 0.18 4.95
N ILE A 28 5.99 -0.94 4.91
CA ILE A 28 7.12 -1.20 5.81
C ILE A 28 8.32 -0.34 5.41
N SER A 29 8.59 -0.16 4.12
CA SER A 29 9.67 0.70 3.63
C SER A 29 9.51 2.15 4.09
N HIS A 30 8.33 2.74 3.97
CA HIS A 30 8.03 4.08 4.49
C HIS A 30 8.35 4.19 5.98
N ARG A 31 7.88 3.22 6.76
CA ARG A 31 8.01 3.23 8.23
C ARG A 31 9.43 3.01 8.68
N ALA A 32 10.19 2.20 7.97
CA ALA A 32 11.60 1.97 8.29
C ALA A 32 12.42 3.27 8.19
N ILE A 33 12.16 4.10 7.19
CA ILE A 33 12.77 5.43 7.07
C ILE A 33 12.33 6.34 8.22
N MET A 34 11.03 6.40 8.50
CA MET A 34 10.47 7.27 9.53
C MET A 34 11.00 6.92 10.92
N PHE A 35 10.90 5.64 11.30
CA PHE A 35 11.29 5.19 12.64
C PHE A 35 12.80 5.16 12.80
N GLY A 36 13.54 4.82 11.75
CA GLY A 36 15.00 4.95 11.74
C GLY A 36 15.45 6.39 11.93
N SER A 37 14.76 7.36 11.33
CA SER A 37 15.05 8.80 11.49
C SER A 37 14.81 9.30 12.92
N LEU A 38 13.80 8.76 13.60
CA LEU A 38 13.45 9.10 14.99
C LEU A 38 14.20 8.28 16.03
N SER A 39 15.06 7.37 15.61
CA SER A 39 15.83 6.50 16.47
C SER A 39 17.18 7.11 16.85
N ASN A 40 17.74 6.63 17.95
CA ASN A 40 19.15 6.82 18.26
C ASN A 40 19.95 5.75 17.51
N GLY A 41 21.03 6.17 16.85
CA GLY A 41 21.89 5.27 16.08
C GLY A 41 21.42 5.04 14.64
N THR A 42 22.07 4.11 13.98
CA THR A 42 21.87 3.82 12.55
C THR A 42 20.91 2.66 12.37
N THR A 43 19.96 2.82 11.46
CA THR A 43 19.11 1.75 10.97
C THR A 43 19.58 1.33 9.59
N GLU A 44 19.87 0.03 9.41
CA GLU A 44 20.19 -0.57 8.13
C GLU A 44 18.96 -1.27 7.58
N ILE A 45 18.49 -0.82 6.43
CA ILE A 45 17.31 -1.37 5.75
C ILE A 45 17.77 -2.16 4.55
N THR A 46 17.32 -3.40 4.41
CA THR A 46 17.54 -4.23 3.23
C THR A 46 16.22 -4.55 2.54
N ASN A 47 16.26 -4.79 1.25
CA ASN A 47 15.08 -4.99 0.39
C ASN A 47 14.09 -3.81 0.45
N PHE A 48 14.63 -2.60 0.57
CA PHE A 48 13.84 -1.36 0.54
C PHE A 48 13.21 -1.18 -0.85
N LEU A 49 11.94 -0.74 -0.86
CA LEU A 49 11.26 -0.43 -2.12
C LEU A 49 11.74 0.90 -2.68
N GLU A 50 12.37 0.86 -3.85
CA GLU A 50 12.88 2.04 -4.56
C GLU A 50 11.80 2.77 -5.39
N GLY A 51 10.53 2.61 -5.05
CA GLY A 51 9.42 3.31 -5.69
C GLY A 51 9.37 4.79 -5.34
N ALA A 52 8.76 5.58 -6.19
CA ALA A 52 8.68 7.04 -6.05
C ALA A 52 8.10 7.48 -4.70
N ASP A 53 7.08 6.78 -4.20
CA ASP A 53 6.45 7.10 -2.91
C ASP A 53 7.43 6.99 -1.73
N CYS A 54 8.21 5.90 -1.69
CA CYS A 54 9.18 5.68 -0.63
C CYS A 54 10.38 6.62 -0.73
N LEU A 55 10.78 6.99 -1.96
CA LEU A 55 11.82 7.99 -2.19
C LEU A 55 11.36 9.38 -1.73
N SER A 56 10.10 9.71 -1.83
CA SER A 56 9.54 10.96 -1.28
C SER A 56 9.68 11.01 0.25
N THR A 57 9.48 9.89 0.94
CA THR A 57 9.70 9.82 2.38
C THR A 57 11.17 10.08 2.73
N ILE A 58 12.11 9.48 2.01
CA ILE A 58 13.54 9.76 2.18
C ILE A 58 13.83 11.26 2.02
N SER A 59 13.36 11.84 0.93
CA SER A 59 13.56 13.28 0.63
C SER A 59 13.03 14.17 1.75
N CYS A 60 11.85 13.91 2.27
CA CYS A 60 11.27 14.68 3.37
C CYS A 60 12.14 14.63 4.64
N PHE A 61 12.63 13.45 5.02
CA PHE A 61 13.48 13.34 6.21
C PHE A 61 14.89 13.91 6.02
N GLN A 62 15.45 13.83 4.81
CA GLN A 62 16.70 14.51 4.47
C GLN A 62 16.54 16.02 4.61
N GLU A 63 15.43 16.59 4.16
CA GLU A 63 15.13 18.03 4.30
C GLU A 63 14.99 18.44 5.78
N MET A 64 14.62 17.51 6.65
CA MET A 64 14.59 17.72 8.12
C MET A 64 15.88 17.37 8.84
N GLY A 65 16.99 17.24 8.12
CA GLY A 65 18.34 17.10 8.67
C GLY A 65 18.78 15.65 8.96
N ILE A 66 18.08 14.66 8.44
CA ILE A 66 18.48 13.26 8.60
C ILE A 66 19.40 12.86 7.44
N GLU A 67 20.59 12.35 7.79
CA GLU A 67 21.51 11.78 6.83
C GLU A 67 21.05 10.37 6.45
N ILE A 68 20.77 10.17 5.15
CA ILE A 68 20.29 8.90 4.61
C ILE A 68 21.16 8.53 3.42
N GLU A 69 21.82 7.38 3.48
CA GLU A 69 22.63 6.82 2.42
C GLU A 69 21.87 5.70 1.74
N ARG A 70 21.86 5.68 0.43
CA ARG A 70 21.13 4.66 -0.34
C ARG A 70 22.00 4.09 -1.45
N GLU A 71 22.11 2.78 -1.47
CA GLU A 71 22.70 2.02 -2.58
C GLU A 71 21.71 0.94 -3.01
N LYS A 72 21.02 1.18 -4.13
CA LYS A 72 19.93 0.31 -4.61
C LYS A 72 18.87 0.11 -3.51
N SER A 73 18.54 -1.15 -3.16
CA SER A 73 17.56 -1.48 -2.13
C SER A 73 18.11 -1.51 -0.70
N ARG A 74 19.39 -1.15 -0.51
CA ARG A 74 20.01 -1.00 0.82
C ARG A 74 20.03 0.46 1.23
N VAL A 75 19.51 0.75 2.41
CA VAL A 75 19.43 2.12 2.93
C VAL A 75 19.99 2.17 4.34
N LEU A 76 20.81 3.18 4.61
CA LEU A 76 21.31 3.50 5.95
C LEU A 76 20.69 4.81 6.40
N VAL A 77 19.98 4.77 7.51
CA VAL A 77 19.35 5.94 8.14
C VAL A 77 20.08 6.27 9.43
N HIS A 78 20.74 7.43 9.46
CA HIS A 78 21.45 7.91 10.64
C HIS A 78 20.50 8.74 11.50
N GLY A 79 19.81 8.07 12.42
CA GLY A 79 18.79 8.68 13.28
C GLY A 79 19.36 9.73 14.23
N LYS A 80 18.52 10.70 14.59
CA LYS A 80 18.88 11.81 15.49
C LYS A 80 18.04 11.81 16.78
N GLY A 81 17.32 10.70 17.04
CA GLY A 81 16.41 10.60 18.18
C GLY A 81 15.03 11.20 17.91
N LEU A 82 14.13 11.00 18.85
CA LEU A 82 12.72 11.40 18.72
C LEU A 82 12.57 12.93 18.52
N HIS A 83 13.44 13.71 19.10
CA HIS A 83 13.43 15.18 19.07
C HIS A 83 14.54 15.79 18.20
N GLY A 84 15.15 14.99 17.33
CA GLY A 84 16.33 15.41 16.54
C GLY A 84 16.03 15.98 15.16
N LEU A 85 14.75 16.07 14.74
CA LEU A 85 14.40 16.67 13.47
C LEU A 85 14.62 18.19 13.49
N LYS A 86 15.04 18.74 12.36
CA LYS A 86 15.26 20.17 12.16
C LYS A 86 14.17 20.77 11.30
N GLU A 87 13.88 22.05 11.52
CA GLU A 87 12.96 22.81 10.67
C GLU A 87 13.41 22.74 9.20
N PRO A 88 12.54 22.30 8.29
CA PRO A 88 12.86 22.27 6.88
C PRO A 88 12.94 23.68 6.31
N GLN A 89 13.92 23.92 5.42
CA GLN A 89 14.07 25.21 4.74
C GLN A 89 13.17 25.34 3.49
N HIS A 90 12.69 24.21 2.99
CA HIS A 90 11.84 24.14 1.79
C HIS A 90 10.55 23.38 2.12
N ILE A 91 9.56 23.53 1.25
CA ILE A 91 8.34 22.73 1.31
C ILE A 91 8.71 21.25 1.19
N LEU A 92 8.17 20.44 2.08
CA LEU A 92 8.32 18.99 2.02
C LEU A 92 7.49 18.44 0.86
N ASP A 93 8.15 17.87 -0.12
CA ASP A 93 7.50 17.32 -1.31
C ASP A 93 7.19 15.83 -1.09
N ALA A 94 5.91 15.54 -0.89
CA ALA A 94 5.42 14.17 -0.74
C ALA A 94 5.15 13.48 -2.09
N GLY A 95 5.36 14.17 -3.21
CA GLY A 95 5.09 13.63 -4.54
C GLY A 95 3.63 13.24 -4.71
N ASN A 96 3.37 11.97 -5.00
CA ASN A 96 2.01 11.40 -5.08
C ASN A 96 1.64 10.59 -3.82
N SER A 97 2.48 10.58 -2.79
CA SER A 97 2.35 9.70 -1.65
C SER A 97 1.38 10.21 -0.57
N GLY A 98 0.19 9.64 -0.52
CA GLY A 98 -0.75 9.85 0.57
C GLY A 98 -0.23 9.30 1.90
N THR A 99 0.51 8.20 1.87
CA THR A 99 1.14 7.61 3.07
C THR A 99 2.16 8.57 3.68
N THR A 100 3.09 9.08 2.87
CA THR A 100 4.08 10.08 3.32
C THR A 100 3.38 11.26 3.97
N THR A 101 2.42 11.84 3.28
CA THR A 101 1.69 13.03 3.74
C THR A 101 1.01 12.79 5.09
N ARG A 102 0.24 11.72 5.21
CA ARG A 102 -0.55 11.46 6.42
C ARG A 102 0.28 11.07 7.61
N LEU A 103 1.28 10.22 7.42
CA LEU A 103 2.12 9.76 8.53
C LEU A 103 3.06 10.87 9.01
N ILE A 104 3.73 11.57 8.11
CA ILE A 104 4.62 12.69 8.47
C ILE A 104 3.86 13.80 9.19
N SER A 105 2.60 14.07 8.80
CA SER A 105 1.77 15.07 9.48
C SER A 105 1.64 14.81 10.98
N GLY A 106 1.51 13.55 11.40
CA GLY A 106 1.50 13.18 12.81
C GLY A 106 2.82 13.49 13.52
N ILE A 107 3.94 13.23 12.87
CA ILE A 107 5.28 13.54 13.39
C ILE A 107 5.50 15.05 13.48
N LEU A 108 5.19 15.77 12.41
CA LEU A 108 5.37 17.24 12.35
C LEU A 108 4.53 17.97 13.38
N ALA A 109 3.33 17.50 13.66
CA ALA A 109 2.45 18.11 14.65
C ALA A 109 3.08 18.22 16.04
N GLY A 110 3.96 17.30 16.41
CA GLY A 110 4.64 17.26 17.70
C GLY A 110 6.06 17.84 17.71
N ASN A 111 6.58 18.32 16.59
CA ASN A 111 7.93 18.90 16.50
C ASN A 111 7.89 20.43 16.50
N PRO A 112 8.72 21.13 17.33
CA PRO A 112 8.56 22.55 17.59
C PRO A 112 9.11 23.45 16.48
N PHE A 113 8.57 23.33 15.28
CA PHE A 113 8.90 24.17 14.13
C PHE A 113 7.73 24.25 13.16
N VAL A 114 7.83 25.14 12.19
CA VAL A 114 6.85 25.32 11.12
C VAL A 114 7.30 24.54 9.91
N SER A 115 6.38 23.81 9.29
CA SER A 115 6.62 23.08 8.05
C SER A 115 5.44 23.19 7.10
N GLN A 116 5.70 23.00 5.82
CA GLN A 116 4.67 22.87 4.80
C GLN A 116 4.87 21.54 4.05
N LEU A 117 3.76 20.88 3.76
CA LEU A 117 3.69 19.68 2.95
C LEU A 117 2.90 19.97 1.67
N ASP A 118 3.41 19.53 0.55
CA ASP A 118 2.72 19.60 -0.74
C ASP A 118 3.08 18.36 -1.57
N GLY A 119 2.52 18.27 -2.74
CA GLY A 119 2.80 17.20 -3.69
C GLY A 119 2.32 17.55 -5.09
N ASP A 120 2.09 16.53 -5.89
CA ASP A 120 1.63 16.69 -7.26
C ASP A 120 0.12 17.03 -7.35
N ASP A 121 -0.35 17.25 -8.57
CA ASP A 121 -1.75 17.62 -8.80
C ASP A 121 -2.73 16.54 -8.34
N SER A 122 -2.37 15.28 -8.42
CA SER A 122 -3.20 14.17 -7.92
C SER A 122 -3.31 14.20 -6.40
N LEU A 123 -2.19 14.37 -5.70
CA LEU A 123 -2.20 14.45 -4.23
C LEU A 123 -3.01 15.65 -3.73
N ARG A 124 -2.98 16.78 -4.46
CA ARG A 124 -3.74 17.99 -4.14
C ARG A 124 -5.26 17.81 -4.21
N THR A 125 -5.74 16.74 -4.79
CA THR A 125 -7.17 16.39 -4.82
C THR A 125 -7.58 15.40 -3.74
N ARG A 126 -6.62 14.82 -3.03
CA ARG A 126 -6.88 13.77 -2.04
C ARG A 126 -7.17 14.37 -0.66
N PRO A 127 -8.29 13.95 0.00
CA PRO A 127 -8.70 14.57 1.25
C PRO A 127 -7.78 14.20 2.41
N MET A 128 -7.42 15.19 3.22
CA MET A 128 -6.63 15.06 4.45
C MET A 128 -7.46 15.31 5.71
N LYS A 129 -8.76 15.58 5.58
CA LYS A 129 -9.66 15.85 6.68
C LYS A 129 -9.65 14.76 7.76
N ARG A 130 -9.56 13.50 7.35
CA ARG A 130 -9.59 12.35 8.28
C ARG A 130 -8.40 12.29 9.23
N ILE A 131 -7.26 12.89 8.88
CA ILE A 131 -6.13 13.06 9.80
C ILE A 131 -6.16 14.41 10.50
N MET A 132 -6.64 15.45 9.83
CA MET A 132 -6.71 16.80 10.42
C MET A 132 -7.64 16.85 11.62
N GLU A 133 -8.79 16.20 11.56
CA GLU A 133 -9.76 16.17 12.67
C GLU A 133 -9.17 15.57 13.95
N PRO A 134 -8.63 14.33 13.97
CA PRO A 134 -8.03 13.78 15.18
C PRO A 134 -6.79 14.54 15.65
N LEU A 135 -5.95 15.05 14.73
CA LEU A 135 -4.81 15.87 15.10
C LEU A 135 -5.24 17.15 15.82
N ARG A 136 -6.32 17.80 15.38
CA ARG A 136 -6.87 18.98 16.04
C ARG A 136 -7.43 18.66 17.43
N LEU A 137 -8.01 17.47 17.63
CA LEU A 137 -8.38 17.00 18.98
C LEU A 137 -7.19 16.84 19.89
N MET A 138 -6.00 16.53 19.36
CA MET A 138 -4.73 16.52 20.08
C MET A 138 -4.13 17.92 20.23
N GLN A 139 -4.86 18.95 19.84
CA GLN A 139 -4.45 20.36 19.80
C GLN A 139 -3.31 20.65 18.83
N ALA A 140 -3.19 19.88 17.76
CA ALA A 140 -2.27 20.19 16.67
C ALA A 140 -2.72 21.44 15.91
N ASP A 141 -1.73 22.22 15.48
CA ASP A 141 -1.92 23.37 14.60
C ASP A 141 -1.63 22.94 13.15
N ILE A 142 -2.67 22.52 12.44
CA ILE A 142 -2.62 22.05 11.07
C ILE A 142 -3.66 22.78 10.22
N GLU A 143 -3.22 23.33 9.10
CA GLU A 143 -4.01 24.17 8.22
C GLU A 143 -3.87 23.72 6.76
N SER A 144 -4.99 23.60 6.06
CA SER A 144 -5.01 23.47 4.59
C SER A 144 -4.97 24.86 3.97
N LEU A 145 -3.87 25.19 3.27
CA LEU A 145 -3.62 26.54 2.80
C LEU A 145 -4.61 27.04 1.73
N LYS A 146 -5.27 26.12 1.04
CA LYS A 146 -6.32 26.42 0.05
C LYS A 146 -7.73 26.20 0.59
N ASP A 147 -7.85 25.96 1.90
CA ASP A 147 -9.13 25.75 2.59
C ASP A 147 -10.03 24.69 1.94
N ASN A 148 -9.42 23.62 1.45
CA ASN A 148 -10.08 22.51 0.77
C ASN A 148 -9.83 21.15 1.42
N ASN A 149 -9.23 21.12 2.62
CA ASN A 149 -8.82 19.90 3.32
C ASN A 149 -7.82 19.02 2.56
N CYS A 150 -7.08 19.59 1.62
CA CYS A 150 -6.03 18.93 0.84
C CYS A 150 -4.69 19.64 1.06
N VAL A 151 -3.61 19.06 0.55
CA VAL A 151 -2.32 19.76 0.49
C VAL A 151 -2.41 20.94 -0.49
N PRO A 152 -1.64 22.03 -0.32
CA PRO A 152 -0.58 22.24 0.67
C PRO A 152 -1.11 22.34 2.11
N LEU A 153 -0.42 21.68 3.04
CA LEU A 153 -0.68 21.78 4.46
C LEU A 153 0.42 22.58 5.14
N LYS A 154 0.04 23.42 6.09
CA LYS A 154 0.96 24.09 7.00
C LYS A 154 0.78 23.52 8.40
N ILE A 155 1.87 23.11 9.00
CA ILE A 155 1.86 22.52 10.34
C ILE A 155 2.82 23.32 11.22
N THR A 156 2.28 23.84 12.31
CA THR A 156 3.07 24.49 13.38
C THR A 156 3.13 23.53 14.55
N GLY A 157 4.28 22.91 14.75
CA GLY A 157 4.44 21.85 15.77
C GLY A 157 4.60 22.40 17.18
N HIS A 158 4.09 21.67 18.15
CA HIS A 158 4.22 21.93 19.58
C HIS A 158 3.84 20.66 20.36
N GLU A 159 3.89 20.72 21.67
CA GLU A 159 3.43 19.62 22.53
C GLU A 159 1.97 19.32 22.29
N LEU A 160 1.64 18.03 22.17
CA LEU A 160 0.29 17.57 21.86
C LEU A 160 -0.41 17.00 23.11
N HIS A 161 -1.74 17.05 23.12
CA HIS A 161 -2.56 16.37 24.12
C HIS A 161 -2.88 14.95 23.68
N ALA A 162 -2.72 14.00 24.62
CA ALA A 162 -3.16 12.62 24.40
C ALA A 162 -4.68 12.56 24.24
N ILE A 163 -5.14 11.65 23.37
CA ILE A 163 -6.58 11.39 23.16
C ILE A 163 -6.88 9.91 23.12
N ASP A 164 -8.12 9.57 23.40
CA ASP A 164 -8.72 8.28 23.08
C ASP A 164 -9.63 8.49 21.86
N TYR A 165 -9.18 8.07 20.71
CA TYR A 165 -9.89 8.33 19.45
C TYR A 165 -10.61 7.08 18.95
N THR A 166 -11.90 7.21 18.65
CA THR A 166 -12.67 6.17 17.98
C THR A 166 -12.86 6.57 16.52
N SER A 167 -12.23 5.83 15.61
CA SER A 167 -12.33 6.08 14.19
C SER A 167 -13.62 5.51 13.62
N LYS A 168 -14.24 6.25 12.69
CA LYS A 168 -15.43 5.79 11.96
C LYS A 168 -15.11 4.82 10.84
N VAL A 169 -13.85 4.75 10.43
CA VAL A 169 -13.38 3.93 9.31
C VAL A 169 -12.14 3.14 9.73
N ALA A 170 -11.94 1.99 9.11
CA ALA A 170 -10.73 1.20 9.25
C ALA A 170 -9.67 1.75 8.27
N SER A 171 -8.71 2.48 8.78
CA SER A 171 -7.62 3.05 7.99
C SER A 171 -6.29 3.02 8.74
N ALA A 172 -5.34 2.27 8.20
CA ALA A 172 -3.99 2.22 8.76
C ALA A 172 -3.28 3.58 8.73
N GLN A 173 -3.58 4.43 7.76
CA GLN A 173 -2.98 5.76 7.65
C GLN A 173 -3.47 6.71 8.74
N ILE A 174 -4.77 6.70 9.04
CA ILE A 174 -5.35 7.48 10.13
C ILE A 174 -4.79 7.00 11.47
N LYS A 175 -4.86 5.69 11.73
CA LYS A 175 -4.32 5.07 12.93
C LYS A 175 -2.84 5.41 13.12
N SER A 176 -2.04 5.22 12.08
CA SER A 176 -0.60 5.52 12.12
C SER A 176 -0.31 6.99 12.40
N CYS A 177 -1.04 7.90 11.75
CA CYS A 177 -0.91 9.34 12.00
C CYS A 177 -1.11 9.68 13.48
N ILE A 178 -2.17 9.16 14.09
CA ILE A 178 -2.50 9.41 15.50
C ILE A 178 -1.47 8.76 16.43
N LEU A 179 -1.04 7.55 16.17
CA LEU A 179 0.00 6.87 16.96
C LEU A 179 1.34 7.62 16.89
N LEU A 180 1.72 8.10 15.70
CA LEU A 180 2.95 8.88 15.53
C LEU A 180 2.87 10.23 16.24
N ALA A 181 1.73 10.92 16.19
CA ALA A 181 1.50 12.10 16.99
C ALA A 181 1.55 11.78 18.49
N GLY A 182 1.05 10.62 18.89
CA GLY A 182 1.07 10.12 20.24
C GLY A 182 2.47 9.94 20.84
N LEU A 183 3.51 9.79 20.01
CA LEU A 183 4.90 9.79 20.44
C LEU A 183 5.29 11.11 21.13
N TYR A 184 4.62 12.20 20.76
CA TYR A 184 4.89 13.58 21.22
C TYR A 184 3.80 14.13 22.13
N ALA A 185 2.87 13.29 22.57
CA ALA A 185 1.76 13.73 23.41
C ALA A 185 2.15 13.77 24.90
N ASP A 186 1.30 14.40 25.71
CA ASP A 186 1.47 14.56 27.15
C ASP A 186 0.99 13.35 27.97
N GLY A 187 0.55 12.31 27.34
CA GLY A 187 0.06 11.08 27.98
C GLY A 187 -0.17 9.95 26.97
N ILE A 188 -0.88 8.93 27.41
CA ILE A 188 -1.15 7.74 26.60
C ILE A 188 -2.26 8.05 25.60
N THR A 189 -2.01 7.77 24.31
CA THR A 189 -2.98 7.93 23.21
C THR A 189 -3.46 6.56 22.76
N SER A 190 -4.75 6.45 22.48
CA SER A 190 -5.34 5.24 21.91
C SER A 190 -6.15 5.53 20.66
N VAL A 191 -6.22 4.54 19.77
CA VAL A 191 -7.04 4.55 18.55
C VAL A 191 -7.83 3.26 18.49
N THR A 192 -9.15 3.38 18.40
CA THR A 192 -10.05 2.23 18.22
C THR A 192 -10.68 2.31 16.83
N GLU A 193 -10.60 1.22 16.08
CA GLU A 193 -11.17 1.08 14.74
C GLU A 193 -12.43 0.22 14.77
N PRO A 194 -13.36 0.38 13.80
CA PRO A 194 -14.53 -0.51 13.69
C PRO A 194 -14.12 -1.93 13.29
N VAL A 195 -13.07 -2.06 12.48
CA VAL A 195 -12.44 -3.31 12.06
C VAL A 195 -10.93 -3.07 12.05
N LEU A 196 -10.13 -4.08 12.39
CA LEU A 196 -8.68 -3.95 12.43
C LEU A 196 -8.10 -3.69 11.03
N SER A 197 -7.43 -2.57 10.85
CA SER A 197 -6.62 -2.27 9.67
C SER A 197 -5.18 -2.79 9.84
N ARG A 198 -4.35 -2.59 8.81
CA ARG A 198 -2.91 -2.96 8.84
C ARG A 198 -2.24 -2.48 10.11
N ASN A 199 -1.39 -3.33 10.70
CA ASN A 199 -0.76 -3.07 11.99
C ASN A 199 0.77 -2.93 11.92
N HIS A 200 1.32 -2.62 10.77
CA HIS A 200 2.77 -2.46 10.60
C HIS A 200 3.35 -1.39 11.53
N THR A 201 2.64 -0.29 11.74
CA THR A 201 3.08 0.77 12.67
C THR A 201 3.23 0.23 14.09
N GLU A 202 2.24 -0.51 14.59
CA GLU A 202 2.27 -1.09 15.93
C GLU A 202 3.44 -2.06 16.10
N LEU A 203 3.59 -3.00 15.16
CA LEU A 203 4.66 -3.99 15.20
C LEU A 203 6.05 -3.35 15.11
N MET A 204 6.23 -2.41 14.20
CA MET A 204 7.53 -1.78 13.96
C MET A 204 7.92 -0.82 15.09
N LEU A 205 7.01 0.01 15.57
CA LEU A 205 7.28 0.89 16.71
C LEU A 205 7.67 0.08 17.96
N ARG A 206 6.99 -1.04 18.19
CA ARG A 206 7.34 -1.95 19.29
C ARG A 206 8.73 -2.52 19.10
N SER A 207 9.09 -2.94 17.89
CA SER A 207 10.41 -3.44 17.54
C SER A 207 11.50 -2.38 17.73
N PHE A 208 11.20 -1.11 17.46
CA PHE A 208 12.14 0.00 17.67
C PHE A 208 12.24 0.46 19.13
N GLY A 209 11.38 -0.01 20.03
CA GLY A 209 11.45 0.24 21.46
C GLY A 209 10.32 1.08 22.05
N ALA A 210 9.30 1.45 21.25
CA ALA A 210 8.12 2.13 21.77
C ALA A 210 7.23 1.18 22.58
N LYS A 211 6.51 1.72 23.54
CA LYS A 211 5.49 0.99 24.31
C LYS A 211 4.15 1.08 23.57
N VAL A 212 3.89 0.09 22.76
CA VAL A 212 2.65 -0.03 21.98
C VAL A 212 1.95 -1.33 22.36
N THR A 213 0.68 -1.22 22.71
CA THR A 213 -0.18 -2.38 22.99
C THR A 213 -1.32 -2.43 22.01
N SER A 214 -1.75 -3.65 21.69
CA SER A 214 -2.89 -3.90 20.80
C SER A 214 -3.85 -4.84 21.51
N GLU A 215 -5.11 -4.43 21.63
CA GLU A 215 -6.18 -5.21 22.23
C GLU A 215 -7.43 -5.10 21.36
N GLY A 216 -7.80 -6.20 20.69
CA GLY A 216 -8.89 -6.19 19.71
C GLY A 216 -8.60 -5.20 18.58
N THR A 217 -9.46 -4.21 18.40
CA THR A 217 -9.31 -3.15 17.40
C THR A 217 -8.73 -1.84 17.98
N THR A 218 -8.21 -1.88 19.19
CA THR A 218 -7.62 -0.73 19.87
C THR A 218 -6.10 -0.84 19.93
N ALA A 219 -5.40 0.16 19.43
CA ALA A 219 -3.97 0.35 19.59
C ALA A 219 -3.68 1.50 20.57
N THR A 220 -2.73 1.29 21.46
CA THR A 220 -2.39 2.26 22.52
C THR A 220 -0.89 2.52 22.50
N ILE A 221 -0.48 3.77 22.63
CA ILE A 221 0.93 4.17 22.62
C ILE A 221 1.25 5.08 23.81
N ALA A 222 2.39 4.80 24.47
CA ALA A 222 2.96 5.69 25.47
C ALA A 222 3.86 6.74 24.79
N PRO A 223 3.87 7.98 25.32
CA PRO A 223 4.68 9.05 24.74
C PRO A 223 6.15 8.93 25.10
N ASP A 224 6.96 9.69 24.36
CA ASP A 224 8.38 9.94 24.60
C ASP A 224 9.25 8.68 24.74
N PRO A 225 9.15 7.71 23.81
CA PRO A 225 9.99 6.53 23.85
C PRO A 225 11.43 6.86 23.43
N VAL A 226 12.38 6.03 23.86
CA VAL A 226 13.71 5.96 23.25
C VAL A 226 13.68 4.91 22.17
N LEU A 227 13.66 5.33 20.92
CA LEU A 227 13.74 4.43 19.77
C LEU A 227 15.19 4.11 19.44
N ASN A 228 15.48 2.88 19.09
CA ASN A 228 16.84 2.42 18.80
C ASN A 228 16.95 1.94 17.35
N GLY A 229 18.00 2.41 16.67
CA GLY A 229 18.35 1.95 15.34
C GLY A 229 18.62 0.45 15.31
N GLN A 230 18.25 -0.20 14.21
CA GLN A 230 18.35 -1.65 14.06
C GLN A 230 18.44 -2.06 12.60
N LYS A 231 18.65 -3.35 12.37
CA LYS A 231 18.52 -3.93 11.04
C LYS A 231 17.05 -4.21 10.75
N VAL A 232 16.58 -3.73 9.61
CA VAL A 232 15.23 -3.98 9.11
C VAL A 232 15.34 -4.70 7.78
N GLU A 233 14.93 -5.96 7.74
CA GLU A 233 14.74 -6.71 6.50
C GLU A 233 13.29 -6.51 6.06
N VAL A 234 13.07 -5.81 4.94
CA VAL A 234 11.72 -5.54 4.44
C VAL A 234 11.20 -6.78 3.72
N PRO A 235 10.08 -7.36 4.19
CA PRO A 235 9.46 -8.48 3.47
C PRO A 235 8.96 -8.05 2.10
N GLY A 236 8.80 -9.02 1.19
CA GLY A 236 8.15 -8.79 -0.10
C GLY A 236 6.70 -8.35 0.07
N ASP A 237 6.29 -7.37 -0.73
CA ASP A 237 4.95 -6.78 -0.66
C ASP A 237 3.89 -7.75 -1.19
N ILE A 238 2.96 -8.15 -0.34
CA ILE A 238 1.85 -9.03 -0.74
C ILE A 238 0.96 -8.39 -1.81
N SER A 239 0.82 -7.06 -1.81
CA SER A 239 0.08 -6.35 -2.85
C SER A 239 0.75 -6.50 -4.22
N SER A 240 2.08 -6.55 -4.26
CA SER A 240 2.84 -6.83 -5.49
C SER A 240 2.80 -8.32 -5.85
N ALA A 241 2.91 -9.20 -4.87
CA ALA A 241 2.78 -10.65 -5.04
C ALA A 241 1.40 -11.03 -5.60
N ALA A 242 0.36 -10.30 -5.27
CA ALA A 242 -1.02 -10.57 -5.69
C ALA A 242 -1.17 -10.68 -7.22
N TYR A 243 -0.43 -9.88 -7.97
CA TYR A 243 -0.47 -9.95 -9.45
C TYR A 243 0.08 -11.27 -9.96
N PHE A 244 1.16 -11.76 -9.40
CA PHE A 244 1.76 -13.05 -9.78
C PHE A 244 0.95 -14.24 -9.25
N ILE A 245 0.32 -14.10 -8.10
CA ILE A 245 -0.66 -15.07 -7.60
C ILE A 245 -1.80 -15.21 -8.62
N ALA A 246 -2.41 -14.10 -9.00
CA ALA A 246 -3.50 -14.10 -9.98
C ALA A 246 -3.04 -14.63 -11.34
N ALA A 247 -1.88 -14.21 -11.82
CA ALA A 247 -1.31 -14.67 -13.09
C ALA A 247 -1.14 -16.19 -13.12
N ALA A 248 -0.55 -16.77 -12.09
CA ALA A 248 -0.33 -18.22 -12.01
C ALA A 248 -1.65 -18.99 -11.86
N LEU A 249 -2.57 -18.51 -11.02
CA LEU A 249 -3.87 -19.16 -10.82
C LEU A 249 -4.70 -19.20 -12.10
N LEU A 250 -4.71 -18.08 -12.85
CA LEU A 250 -5.55 -17.92 -14.04
C LEU A 250 -4.99 -18.59 -15.29
N THR A 251 -3.67 -18.77 -15.37
CA THR A 251 -3.03 -19.32 -16.57
C THR A 251 -2.83 -20.83 -16.43
N PRO A 252 -3.57 -21.64 -17.24
CA PRO A 252 -3.51 -23.10 -17.14
C PRO A 252 -2.08 -23.64 -17.27
N GLY A 253 -1.76 -24.66 -16.47
CA GLY A 253 -0.45 -25.33 -16.49
C GLY A 253 0.68 -24.53 -15.83
N SER A 254 0.38 -23.42 -15.19
CA SER A 254 1.37 -22.59 -14.51
C SER A 254 1.79 -23.19 -13.15
N GLU A 255 3.04 -22.98 -12.80
CA GLU A 255 3.61 -23.25 -11.49
C GLU A 255 4.68 -22.20 -11.19
N VAL A 256 4.41 -21.32 -10.23
CA VAL A 256 5.28 -20.19 -9.89
C VAL A 256 5.59 -20.20 -8.41
N LEU A 257 6.87 -20.08 -8.07
CA LEU A 257 7.34 -19.90 -6.70
C LEU A 257 7.58 -18.40 -6.46
N ILE A 258 6.79 -17.82 -5.57
CA ILE A 258 6.91 -16.42 -5.18
C ILE A 258 7.61 -16.37 -3.83
N ARG A 259 8.82 -15.80 -3.80
CA ARG A 259 9.68 -15.82 -2.62
C ARG A 259 9.51 -14.59 -1.74
N ASN A 260 9.75 -14.80 -0.44
CA ASN A 260 9.85 -13.74 0.58
C ASN A 260 8.61 -12.86 0.68
N VAL A 261 7.44 -13.45 0.65
CA VAL A 261 6.17 -12.70 0.72
C VAL A 261 5.80 -12.45 2.18
N GLY A 262 5.55 -11.21 2.53
CA GLY A 262 4.96 -10.86 3.82
C GLY A 262 3.53 -11.39 3.90
N VAL A 263 3.24 -12.13 4.97
CA VAL A 263 1.92 -12.75 5.19
C VAL A 263 1.30 -12.31 6.51
N ASN A 264 1.46 -11.05 6.84
CA ASN A 264 0.82 -10.45 8.01
C ASN A 264 -0.69 -10.71 7.95
N PRO A 265 -1.32 -11.22 9.04
CA PRO A 265 -2.76 -11.50 9.06
C PRO A 265 -3.65 -10.30 8.73
N THR A 266 -3.16 -9.07 8.93
CA THR A 266 -3.90 -7.85 8.53
C THR A 266 -3.80 -7.54 7.04
N ARG A 267 -3.01 -8.32 6.28
CA ARG A 267 -2.72 -8.11 4.86
C ARG A 267 -2.95 -9.34 3.98
N ASP A 268 -3.29 -10.49 4.53
CA ASP A 268 -3.32 -11.77 3.81
C ASP A 268 -4.67 -12.09 3.17
N GLY A 269 -5.56 -11.12 3.06
CA GLY A 269 -6.91 -11.32 2.50
C GLY A 269 -6.91 -11.92 1.09
N ILE A 270 -5.95 -11.54 0.25
CA ILE A 270 -5.83 -12.12 -1.11
C ILE A 270 -5.64 -13.65 -1.06
N LEU A 271 -4.90 -14.17 -0.09
CA LEU A 271 -4.70 -15.61 0.06
C LEU A 271 -5.99 -16.32 0.48
N LYS A 272 -6.77 -15.68 1.35
CA LYS A 272 -8.08 -16.20 1.78
C LYS A 272 -9.09 -16.22 0.62
N VAL A 273 -9.14 -15.13 -0.14
CA VAL A 273 -10.03 -15.04 -1.31
C VAL A 273 -9.63 -16.03 -2.39
N ALA A 274 -8.34 -16.14 -2.71
CA ALA A 274 -7.87 -17.11 -3.69
C ALA A 274 -8.22 -18.54 -3.30
N LYS A 275 -8.07 -18.89 -2.03
CA LYS A 275 -8.48 -20.20 -1.49
C LYS A 275 -10.00 -20.40 -1.61
N ALA A 276 -10.78 -19.41 -1.23
CA ALA A 276 -12.25 -19.46 -1.34
C ALA A 276 -12.72 -19.62 -2.77
N MET A 277 -11.97 -19.11 -3.75
CA MET A 277 -12.23 -19.25 -5.18
C MET A 277 -11.73 -20.60 -5.76
N GLY A 278 -11.09 -21.45 -4.96
CA GLY A 278 -10.57 -22.75 -5.40
C GLY A 278 -9.13 -22.71 -5.91
N GLY A 279 -8.38 -21.64 -5.62
CA GLY A 279 -6.98 -21.49 -6.03
C GLY A 279 -6.02 -22.40 -5.26
N SER A 280 -5.02 -22.94 -5.95
CA SER A 280 -3.95 -23.76 -5.38
C SER A 280 -2.77 -22.88 -4.98
N ILE A 281 -2.66 -22.60 -3.68
CA ILE A 281 -1.55 -21.85 -3.08
C ILE A 281 -1.03 -22.63 -1.88
N GLU A 282 0.27 -22.90 -1.86
CA GLU A 282 0.95 -23.57 -0.74
C GLU A 282 1.94 -22.59 -0.10
N ARG A 283 1.88 -22.45 1.22
CA ARG A 283 2.85 -21.66 1.99
C ARG A 283 4.04 -22.54 2.36
N LEU A 284 5.23 -22.11 1.94
CA LEU A 284 6.49 -22.80 2.18
C LEU A 284 7.43 -21.92 3.02
N ASN A 285 8.33 -22.56 3.76
CA ASN A 285 9.40 -21.89 4.50
C ASN A 285 8.91 -20.72 5.38
N PRO A 286 7.93 -20.94 6.28
CA PRO A 286 7.46 -19.88 7.17
C PRO A 286 8.58 -19.41 8.10
N ARG A 287 8.71 -18.09 8.24
CA ARG A 287 9.73 -17.44 9.06
C ARG A 287 9.26 -16.07 9.52
N THR A 288 10.07 -15.41 10.33
CA THR A 288 9.83 -14.05 10.79
C THR A 288 10.99 -13.15 10.35
N ALA A 289 10.69 -12.01 9.74
CA ALA A 289 11.66 -11.00 9.37
C ALA A 289 11.27 -9.67 10.01
N SER A 290 12.09 -9.15 10.91
CA SER A 290 11.86 -7.87 11.62
C SER A 290 10.46 -7.77 12.28
N GLY A 291 10.00 -8.87 12.90
CA GLY A 291 8.69 -8.96 13.54
C GLY A 291 7.52 -9.30 12.62
N GLU A 292 7.74 -9.34 11.30
CA GLU A 292 6.71 -9.66 10.32
C GLU A 292 6.76 -11.14 9.90
N PRO A 293 5.61 -11.82 9.80
CA PRO A 293 5.57 -13.18 9.26
C PRO A 293 5.80 -13.16 7.74
N VAL A 294 6.65 -14.07 7.28
CA VAL A 294 7.08 -14.18 5.88
C VAL A 294 7.07 -15.65 5.46
N CYS A 295 6.72 -15.92 4.23
CA CYS A 295 6.86 -17.25 3.63
C CYS A 295 7.11 -17.15 2.12
N ASP A 296 7.37 -18.29 1.50
CA ASP A 296 7.35 -18.45 0.06
C ASP A 296 5.98 -19.03 -0.35
N LEU A 297 5.47 -18.64 -1.51
CA LEU A 297 4.18 -19.10 -2.02
C LEU A 297 4.40 -19.91 -3.30
N LEU A 298 3.95 -21.16 -3.31
CA LEU A 298 3.89 -21.98 -4.51
C LEU A 298 2.47 -21.94 -5.07
N VAL A 299 2.32 -21.35 -6.26
CA VAL A 299 1.02 -21.10 -6.88
C VAL A 299 0.91 -21.89 -8.18
N LYS A 300 -0.18 -22.63 -8.34
CA LYS A 300 -0.44 -23.46 -9.53
C LYS A 300 -1.71 -23.03 -10.23
N GLY A 301 -1.73 -23.20 -11.57
CA GLY A 301 -2.91 -22.97 -12.39
C GLY A 301 -4.13 -23.70 -11.84
N SER A 302 -5.25 -23.00 -11.73
CA SER A 302 -6.45 -23.47 -11.05
C SER A 302 -7.71 -23.05 -11.81
N SER A 303 -8.76 -23.83 -11.68
CA SER A 303 -10.10 -23.44 -12.13
C SER A 303 -10.80 -22.71 -11.00
N LEU A 304 -10.97 -21.40 -11.13
CA LEU A 304 -11.56 -20.56 -10.10
C LEU A 304 -13.09 -20.46 -10.24
N HIS A 305 -13.75 -20.26 -9.10
CA HIS A 305 -15.19 -19.97 -9.03
C HIS A 305 -15.45 -18.70 -8.21
N GLY A 306 -16.65 -18.13 -8.37
CA GLY A 306 -17.05 -16.92 -7.68
C GLY A 306 -17.11 -17.06 -6.17
N THR A 307 -17.05 -15.93 -5.48
CA THR A 307 -17.09 -15.84 -4.02
C THR A 307 -17.66 -14.50 -3.55
N MET A 308 -17.86 -14.37 -2.24
CA MET A 308 -18.22 -13.12 -1.58
C MET A 308 -16.97 -12.50 -0.95
N VAL A 309 -16.77 -11.21 -1.18
CA VAL A 309 -15.68 -10.41 -0.58
C VAL A 309 -16.31 -9.24 0.15
N GLU A 310 -16.34 -9.29 1.48
CA GLU A 310 -17.09 -8.33 2.29
C GLU A 310 -16.59 -8.25 3.74
N GLY A 311 -17.08 -7.27 4.47
CA GLY A 311 -16.91 -7.15 5.92
C GLY A 311 -15.47 -6.98 6.35
N GLU A 312 -15.08 -7.76 7.36
CA GLU A 312 -13.74 -7.69 7.96
C GLU A 312 -12.60 -8.10 7.01
N LEU A 313 -12.93 -8.78 5.92
CA LEU A 313 -11.97 -9.17 4.90
C LEU A 313 -11.46 -7.95 4.11
N ILE A 314 -12.30 -6.95 3.91
CA ILE A 314 -11.99 -5.80 3.05
C ILE A 314 -10.72 -5.05 3.45
N PRO A 315 -10.50 -4.65 4.71
CA PRO A 315 -9.26 -3.95 5.08
C PRO A 315 -7.99 -4.78 4.82
N THR A 316 -8.09 -6.10 4.81
CA THR A 316 -6.94 -7.01 4.59
C THR A 316 -6.53 -7.16 3.14
N LEU A 317 -7.34 -6.63 2.20
CA LEU A 317 -7.13 -6.81 0.76
C LEU A 317 -7.59 -5.62 -0.11
N ILE A 318 -7.83 -4.46 0.47
CA ILE A 318 -8.43 -3.32 -0.24
C ILE A 318 -7.65 -2.94 -1.51
N ASP A 319 -6.32 -2.94 -1.46
CA ASP A 319 -5.47 -2.59 -2.60
C ASP A 319 -5.37 -3.71 -3.64
N GLU A 320 -5.77 -4.93 -3.29
CA GLU A 320 -5.80 -6.09 -4.17
C GLU A 320 -7.14 -6.27 -4.89
N ILE A 321 -8.15 -5.48 -4.56
CA ILE A 321 -9.47 -5.60 -5.19
C ILE A 321 -9.42 -5.49 -6.71
N PRO A 322 -8.64 -4.60 -7.33
CA PRO A 322 -8.54 -4.58 -8.79
C PRO A 322 -8.11 -5.92 -9.42
N VAL A 323 -7.10 -6.58 -8.87
CA VAL A 323 -6.66 -7.88 -9.40
C VAL A 323 -7.61 -9.01 -8.99
N ILE A 324 -8.28 -8.93 -7.84
CA ILE A 324 -9.34 -9.87 -7.45
C ILE A 324 -10.51 -9.79 -8.44
N ALA A 325 -10.86 -8.59 -8.88
CA ALA A 325 -11.90 -8.40 -9.89
C ALA A 325 -11.51 -9.04 -11.24
N VAL A 326 -10.25 -8.94 -11.62
CA VAL A 326 -9.71 -9.65 -12.78
C VAL A 326 -9.84 -11.17 -12.61
N MET A 327 -9.45 -11.71 -11.45
CA MET A 327 -9.64 -13.14 -11.15
C MET A 327 -11.10 -13.55 -11.26
N ALA A 328 -12.00 -12.73 -10.74
CA ALA A 328 -13.44 -12.98 -10.78
C ALA A 328 -13.99 -12.98 -12.20
N ALA A 329 -13.47 -12.12 -13.09
CA ALA A 329 -13.88 -12.06 -14.50
C ALA A 329 -13.58 -13.36 -15.26
N PHE A 330 -12.53 -14.07 -14.89
CA PHE A 330 -12.15 -15.38 -15.47
C PHE A 330 -12.72 -16.58 -14.71
N ALA A 331 -13.26 -16.36 -13.50
CA ALA A 331 -13.84 -17.43 -12.69
C ALA A 331 -15.21 -17.83 -13.19
N GLU A 332 -15.67 -19.04 -12.86
CA GLU A 332 -17.06 -19.43 -13.09
C GLU A 332 -17.95 -18.91 -11.98
N GLY A 333 -19.14 -18.40 -12.35
CA GLY A 333 -20.13 -17.93 -11.39
C GLY A 333 -19.98 -16.45 -11.03
N ILE A 334 -20.62 -16.07 -9.93
CA ILE A 334 -20.75 -14.68 -9.50
C ILE A 334 -19.83 -14.39 -8.34
N THR A 335 -19.10 -13.28 -8.44
CA THR A 335 -18.35 -12.69 -7.34
C THR A 335 -18.98 -11.36 -6.96
N ILE A 336 -19.24 -11.18 -5.67
CA ILE A 336 -19.78 -9.93 -5.12
C ILE A 336 -18.73 -9.33 -4.19
N ILE A 337 -18.35 -8.09 -4.48
CA ILE A 337 -17.46 -7.27 -3.63
C ILE A 337 -18.30 -6.14 -3.07
N ARG A 338 -18.32 -5.99 -1.73
CA ARG A 338 -19.04 -4.94 -1.06
C ARG A 338 -18.29 -4.46 0.19
N ASP A 339 -18.80 -3.42 0.86
CA ASP A 339 -18.14 -2.78 2.01
C ASP A 339 -16.79 -2.14 1.66
N ALA A 340 -16.57 -1.79 0.39
CA ALA A 340 -15.30 -1.30 -0.14
C ALA A 340 -15.42 0.15 -0.68
N ALA A 341 -16.20 1.01 -0.04
CA ALA A 341 -16.39 2.40 -0.45
C ALA A 341 -15.07 3.20 -0.49
N GLU A 342 -14.07 2.80 0.28
CA GLU A 342 -12.73 3.41 0.28
C GLU A 342 -12.04 3.35 -1.10
N LEU A 343 -12.43 2.44 -1.99
CA LEU A 343 -11.92 2.38 -3.36
C LEU A 343 -12.16 3.67 -4.15
N LYS A 344 -13.22 4.42 -3.80
CA LYS A 344 -13.58 5.67 -4.50
C LYS A 344 -12.60 6.82 -4.26
N VAL A 345 -11.81 6.76 -3.20
CA VAL A 345 -10.90 7.84 -2.78
C VAL A 345 -9.42 7.44 -2.89
N LYS A 346 -9.12 6.43 -3.70
CA LYS A 346 -7.74 6.00 -4.00
C LYS A 346 -7.12 6.90 -5.08
N GLU A 347 -6.11 6.43 -5.78
CA GLU A 347 -5.46 7.15 -6.88
C GLU A 347 -6.44 7.51 -8.00
N THR A 348 -7.40 6.64 -8.22
CA THR A 348 -8.62 6.86 -9.02
C THR A 348 -9.82 6.38 -8.22
N ASP A 349 -11.04 6.60 -8.74
CA ASP A 349 -12.21 5.84 -8.27
C ASP A 349 -12.09 4.42 -8.81
N ARG A 350 -11.54 3.50 -8.01
CA ARG A 350 -11.24 2.13 -8.43
C ARG A 350 -12.47 1.28 -8.69
N ILE A 351 -13.63 1.65 -8.16
CA ILE A 351 -14.89 0.98 -8.52
C ILE A 351 -15.19 1.25 -9.99
N LEU A 352 -15.11 2.51 -10.41
CA LEU A 352 -15.38 2.89 -11.79
C LEU A 352 -14.27 2.43 -12.74
N THR A 353 -13.01 2.67 -12.44
CA THR A 353 -11.90 2.30 -13.34
C THR A 353 -11.82 0.79 -13.56
N VAL A 354 -12.06 -0.02 -12.54
CA VAL A 354 -12.08 -1.48 -12.68
C VAL A 354 -13.28 -1.93 -13.52
N THR A 355 -14.48 -1.47 -13.18
CA THR A 355 -15.70 -1.92 -13.87
C THR A 355 -15.76 -1.46 -15.32
N GLU A 356 -15.37 -0.24 -15.62
CA GLU A 356 -15.31 0.29 -16.99
C GLU A 356 -14.32 -0.49 -17.86
N ASN A 357 -13.13 -0.77 -17.34
CA ASN A 357 -12.12 -1.52 -18.08
C ASN A 357 -12.50 -3.00 -18.25
N LEU A 358 -13.12 -3.63 -17.26
CA LEU A 358 -13.63 -4.99 -17.40
C LEU A 358 -14.74 -5.07 -18.47
N LYS A 359 -15.61 -4.07 -18.56
CA LYS A 359 -16.64 -3.99 -19.62
C LYS A 359 -16.02 -3.89 -21.00
N LEU A 360 -14.93 -3.14 -21.16
CA LEU A 360 -14.21 -3.05 -22.43
C LEU A 360 -13.68 -4.41 -22.90
N LEU A 361 -13.34 -5.29 -21.97
CA LEU A 361 -12.92 -6.67 -22.26
C LEU A 361 -14.08 -7.64 -22.49
N GLY A 362 -15.32 -7.17 -22.37
CA GLY A 362 -16.51 -8.01 -22.55
C GLY A 362 -17.00 -8.71 -21.28
N CYS A 363 -16.54 -8.30 -20.11
CA CYS A 363 -17.00 -8.83 -18.82
C CYS A 363 -18.38 -8.25 -18.46
N ASP A 364 -19.27 -9.11 -17.96
CA ASP A 364 -20.53 -8.70 -17.36
C ASP A 364 -20.29 -8.28 -15.91
N VAL A 365 -20.15 -6.98 -15.69
CA VAL A 365 -19.85 -6.40 -14.38
C VAL A 365 -20.74 -5.19 -14.12
N THR A 366 -21.22 -5.07 -12.89
CA THR A 366 -22.07 -3.94 -12.46
C THR A 366 -21.42 -3.26 -11.25
N PRO A 367 -21.08 -1.96 -11.33
CA PRO A 367 -20.65 -1.20 -10.17
C PRO A 367 -21.80 -1.01 -9.18
N THR A 368 -21.48 -1.00 -7.89
CA THR A 368 -22.38 -0.64 -6.80
C THR A 368 -21.80 0.55 -6.03
N ASP A 369 -22.54 1.08 -5.06
CA ASP A 369 -22.07 2.23 -4.28
C ASP A 369 -20.79 1.94 -3.48
N ASP A 370 -20.56 0.68 -3.11
CA ASP A 370 -19.45 0.26 -2.26
C ASP A 370 -18.69 -0.96 -2.79
N GLY A 371 -18.82 -1.27 -4.07
CA GLY A 371 -18.16 -2.41 -4.66
C GLY A 371 -18.64 -2.73 -6.07
N MET A 372 -18.76 -4.02 -6.38
CA MET A 372 -19.17 -4.47 -7.70
C MET A 372 -19.69 -5.91 -7.68
N ILE A 373 -20.49 -6.24 -8.69
CA ILE A 373 -20.99 -7.59 -8.96
C ILE A 373 -20.38 -8.04 -10.28
N ILE A 374 -19.65 -9.15 -10.27
CA ILE A 374 -18.93 -9.66 -11.43
C ILE A 374 -19.49 -11.03 -11.80
N HIS A 375 -20.01 -11.14 -13.02
CA HIS A 375 -20.44 -12.40 -13.59
C HIS A 375 -19.30 -12.96 -14.44
N GLY A 376 -18.61 -13.96 -13.94
CA GLY A 376 -17.52 -14.64 -14.64
C GLY A 376 -18.03 -15.68 -15.65
N GLY A 377 -17.10 -16.37 -16.29
CA GLY A 377 -17.39 -17.45 -17.23
C GLY A 377 -17.65 -17.01 -18.67
N ASN A 378 -17.66 -15.72 -18.96
CA ASN A 378 -17.73 -15.21 -20.32
C ASN A 378 -16.34 -15.17 -20.96
N THR A 379 -16.27 -15.41 -22.26
CA THR A 379 -15.01 -15.23 -23.00
C THR A 379 -14.70 -13.74 -23.11
N LEU A 380 -13.56 -13.31 -22.56
CA LEU A 380 -13.10 -11.94 -22.69
C LEU A 380 -12.35 -11.77 -24.04
N HIS A 381 -12.37 -10.56 -24.56
CA HIS A 381 -11.71 -10.21 -25.81
C HIS A 381 -10.72 -9.06 -25.66
N SER A 382 -9.81 -8.94 -26.63
CA SER A 382 -8.81 -7.87 -26.68
C SER A 382 -9.46 -6.49 -26.75
N ALA A 383 -8.85 -5.53 -26.09
CA ALA A 383 -9.23 -4.12 -26.12
C ALA A 383 -8.03 -3.24 -25.75
N ALA A 384 -8.19 -1.94 -25.99
CA ALA A 384 -7.30 -0.92 -25.46
C ALA A 384 -7.79 -0.54 -24.05
N ILE A 385 -6.90 -0.67 -23.07
CA ILE A 385 -7.16 -0.40 -21.65
C ILE A 385 -6.32 0.79 -21.23
N ASP A 386 -6.95 1.78 -20.61
CA ASP A 386 -6.27 2.93 -20.05
C ASP A 386 -6.12 2.77 -18.52
N ALA A 387 -4.88 2.70 -18.07
CA ALA A 387 -4.57 2.63 -16.64
C ALA A 387 -4.74 3.99 -15.93
N GLY A 388 -4.80 5.06 -16.69
CA GLY A 388 -4.85 6.41 -16.14
C GLY A 388 -3.62 6.71 -15.28
N LEU A 389 -3.86 7.24 -14.10
CA LEU A 389 -2.81 7.53 -13.11
C LEU A 389 -2.78 6.51 -11.97
N ASP A 390 -3.24 5.29 -12.22
CA ASP A 390 -3.38 4.27 -11.18
C ASP A 390 -2.55 3.02 -11.50
N HIS A 391 -1.46 2.85 -10.74
CA HIS A 391 -0.54 1.72 -10.90
C HIS A 391 -1.20 0.36 -10.65
N ARG A 392 -2.20 0.28 -9.76
CA ARG A 392 -2.94 -0.96 -9.48
C ARG A 392 -3.79 -1.38 -10.67
N ILE A 393 -4.34 -0.41 -11.38
CA ILE A 393 -5.11 -0.68 -12.59
C ILE A 393 -4.18 -1.19 -13.70
N ALA A 394 -3.03 -0.53 -13.92
CA ALA A 394 -2.06 -0.96 -14.93
C ALA A 394 -1.64 -2.43 -14.72
N MET A 395 -1.22 -2.77 -13.52
CA MET A 395 -0.74 -4.12 -13.22
C MET A 395 -1.84 -5.16 -13.24
N SER A 396 -3.05 -4.84 -12.75
CA SER A 396 -4.19 -5.77 -12.76
C SER A 396 -4.61 -6.14 -14.16
N PHE A 397 -4.71 -5.16 -15.07
CA PHE A 397 -5.11 -5.43 -16.46
C PHE A 397 -3.98 -6.03 -17.30
N ALA A 398 -2.72 -5.81 -16.94
CA ALA A 398 -1.61 -6.58 -17.51
C ALA A 398 -1.77 -8.07 -17.22
N ILE A 399 -2.24 -8.44 -16.03
CA ILE A 399 -2.53 -9.85 -15.71
C ILE A 399 -3.74 -10.38 -16.50
N ALA A 400 -4.77 -9.57 -16.68
CA ALA A 400 -5.91 -9.96 -17.51
C ALA A 400 -5.49 -10.36 -18.93
N ALA A 401 -4.53 -9.63 -19.52
CA ALA A 401 -4.05 -9.87 -20.88
C ALA A 401 -3.50 -11.28 -21.10
N LEU A 402 -2.94 -11.91 -20.06
CA LEU A 402 -2.29 -13.23 -20.18
C LEU A 402 -3.22 -14.34 -20.63
N ASN A 403 -4.53 -14.18 -20.44
CA ASN A 403 -5.54 -15.18 -20.77
C ASN A 403 -6.58 -14.67 -21.79
N ILE A 404 -6.21 -13.64 -22.54
CA ILE A 404 -7.06 -13.07 -23.61
C ILE A 404 -6.38 -13.29 -24.96
N ASP A 405 -7.11 -13.87 -25.93
CA ASP A 405 -6.63 -14.00 -27.30
C ASP A 405 -6.33 -12.61 -27.87
N GLY A 406 -5.10 -12.41 -28.38
CA GLY A 406 -4.61 -11.12 -28.85
C GLY A 406 -4.11 -10.19 -27.74
N GLY A 407 -4.20 -10.58 -26.47
CA GLY A 407 -3.75 -9.77 -25.35
C GLY A 407 -4.50 -8.45 -25.20
N ILE A 408 -3.83 -7.41 -24.73
CA ILE A 408 -4.38 -6.04 -24.63
C ILE A 408 -3.35 -4.99 -25.08
N GLU A 409 -3.84 -3.82 -25.45
CA GLU A 409 -3.07 -2.58 -25.48
C GLU A 409 -3.25 -1.85 -24.16
N LEU A 410 -2.17 -1.61 -23.43
CA LEU A 410 -2.22 -0.93 -22.15
C LEU A 410 -1.63 0.48 -22.28
N GLU A 411 -2.50 1.47 -22.17
CA GLU A 411 -2.11 2.88 -22.11
C GLU A 411 -1.67 3.27 -20.69
N HIS A 412 -0.72 4.19 -20.56
CA HIS A 412 -0.14 4.63 -19.31
C HIS A 412 0.50 3.48 -18.51
N SER A 413 1.07 2.51 -19.19
CA SER A 413 1.68 1.33 -18.59
C SER A 413 2.83 1.68 -17.61
N GLU A 414 3.52 2.80 -17.85
CA GLU A 414 4.65 3.28 -17.04
C GLU A 414 4.25 3.60 -15.58
N ILE A 415 2.97 3.83 -15.32
CA ILE A 415 2.51 4.13 -13.96
C ILE A 415 2.77 2.97 -12.97
N ALA A 416 2.98 1.76 -13.46
CA ALA A 416 3.37 0.62 -12.62
C ALA A 416 4.65 0.87 -11.83
N GLU A 417 5.58 1.69 -12.35
CA GLU A 417 6.85 2.01 -11.73
C GLU A 417 6.71 2.71 -10.37
N VAL A 418 5.56 3.30 -10.10
CA VAL A 418 5.27 3.96 -8.81
C VAL A 418 5.44 3.01 -7.63
N SER A 419 5.02 1.74 -7.78
CA SER A 419 5.11 0.73 -6.73
C SER A 419 5.89 -0.51 -7.10
N TYR A 420 6.14 -0.74 -8.38
CA TYR A 420 6.86 -1.94 -8.85
C TYR A 420 7.65 -1.63 -10.12
N PRO A 421 8.86 -1.06 -10.00
CA PRO A 421 9.65 -0.63 -11.17
C PRO A 421 9.94 -1.73 -12.20
N ASP A 422 10.18 -2.95 -11.76
CA ASP A 422 10.53 -4.08 -12.64
C ASP A 422 9.34 -4.99 -12.98
N PHE A 423 8.10 -4.53 -12.79
CA PHE A 423 6.91 -5.38 -12.93
C PHE A 423 6.83 -6.13 -14.26
N TYR A 424 6.91 -5.42 -15.37
CA TYR A 424 6.79 -6.04 -16.70
C TYR A 424 7.97 -6.96 -17.02
N LYS A 425 9.17 -6.59 -16.59
CA LYS A 425 10.37 -7.40 -16.74
C LYS A 425 10.25 -8.72 -15.97
N ASP A 426 9.79 -8.64 -14.73
CA ASP A 426 9.60 -9.80 -13.87
C ASP A 426 8.49 -10.70 -14.41
N LEU A 427 7.41 -10.12 -14.93
CA LEU A 427 6.34 -10.89 -15.57
C LEU A 427 6.86 -11.67 -16.79
N GLN A 428 7.65 -11.04 -17.66
CA GLN A 428 8.21 -11.69 -18.85
C GLN A 428 9.16 -12.86 -18.53
N LYS A 429 9.86 -12.81 -17.40
CA LYS A 429 10.74 -13.92 -16.97
C LYS A 429 9.98 -15.22 -16.75
N LEU A 430 8.70 -15.16 -16.47
CA LEU A 430 7.85 -16.32 -16.16
C LEU A 430 7.20 -16.94 -17.41
N TYR A 431 7.24 -16.25 -18.54
CA TYR A 431 6.65 -16.75 -19.80
C TYR A 431 7.44 -17.97 -20.31
N ILE A 432 6.71 -18.97 -20.81
CA ILE A 432 7.23 -20.09 -21.58
C ILE A 432 6.78 -19.95 -23.04
#